data_556757045ce56e3ec9082a1ab27ec885
#
_entry.id   556757045ce56e3ec9082a1ab27ec885
#
_cell.length_a   1.000
_cell.length_b   1.000
_cell.length_c   1.000
_cell.angle_alpha   90.00
_cell.angle_beta   90.00
_cell.angle_gamma   90.00
#
_symmetry.space_group_name_H-M   'P 1'
#
loop_
_entity.id
_entity.type
_entity.pdbx_description
1 polymer ?
#
loop_
_entity_poly.entity_id
_entity_poly.type
_entity_poly.pdbx_seq_one_letter_code
_entity_poly.pdbx_strand_id
1 'polypeptide(L)'
;MEKILVLDFGGQYNQLIARRVREHNVYAQIKPYNKISVDEIKDAGYKGIIFTGGPNSVYDDSSPHYDAEILNIGIPVLGICYGDQLMAFMANGKVASAENSSEYGKTTVQTFDSVLFKDIPDESVCWMSHTDFITEAPNGFKVIAKTSKCPVAAMCDEERNLYGVQFHPEVTHTAYGKQMLKNFLFEICKCSGDWKM
;
A
#
# COMPACT_ATOMS: atom_id res chain seq x y z
N MET A 1 2.40 -22.46 6.69
CA MET A 1 1.29 -21.48 6.80
C MET A 1 1.66 -20.23 6.03
N GLU A 2 0.81 -19.86 5.10
CA GLU A 2 1.00 -18.62 4.33
C GLU A 2 0.72 -17.41 5.21
N LYS A 3 1.59 -16.41 5.15
CA LYS A 3 1.46 -15.22 6.00
C LYS A 3 1.83 -13.94 5.26
N ILE A 4 1.18 -12.86 5.64
CA ILE A 4 1.44 -11.50 5.16
C ILE A 4 2.10 -10.72 6.29
N LEU A 5 3.16 -10.00 5.96
CA LEU A 5 3.77 -9.07 6.88
C LEU A 5 3.09 -7.70 6.75
N VAL A 6 2.55 -7.20 7.84
CA VAL A 6 2.10 -5.81 7.95
C VAL A 6 3.24 -5.05 8.61
N LEU A 7 3.99 -4.30 7.82
CA LEU A 7 5.15 -3.53 8.29
C LEU A 7 4.65 -2.16 8.76
N ASP A 8 4.73 -1.97 10.08
CA ASP A 8 4.10 -0.85 10.77
C ASP A 8 5.01 0.37 10.77
N PHE A 9 4.58 1.43 10.10
CA PHE A 9 5.27 2.74 10.06
C PHE A 9 4.63 3.78 10.99
N GLY A 10 3.80 3.37 11.93
CA GLY A 10 3.22 4.26 12.93
C GLY A 10 1.84 4.82 12.58
N GLY A 11 1.16 4.25 11.60
CA GLY A 11 -0.17 4.67 11.19
C GLY A 11 -1.26 4.27 12.19
N GLN A 12 -2.44 4.87 12.02
CA GLN A 12 -3.59 4.62 12.91
C GLN A 12 -4.29 3.29 12.65
N TYR A 13 -4.17 2.74 11.44
CA TYR A 13 -5.00 1.63 10.99
C TYR A 13 -4.25 0.31 10.85
N ASN A 14 -3.10 0.14 11.53
CA ASN A 14 -2.28 -1.06 11.43
C ASN A 14 -3.05 -2.33 11.81
N GLN A 15 -3.76 -2.28 12.94
CA GLN A 15 -4.56 -3.40 13.41
C GLN A 15 -5.73 -3.69 12.46
N LEU A 16 -6.32 -2.64 11.89
CA LEU A 16 -7.41 -2.79 10.94
C LEU A 16 -6.93 -3.47 9.65
N ILE A 17 -5.75 -3.09 9.16
CA ILE A 17 -5.14 -3.74 7.98
C ILE A 17 -4.96 -5.23 8.24
N ALA A 18 -4.36 -5.59 9.36
CA ALA A 18 -4.16 -6.99 9.74
C ALA A 18 -5.49 -7.75 9.85
N ARG A 19 -6.50 -7.11 10.43
CA ARG A 19 -7.83 -7.67 10.54
C ARG A 19 -8.45 -7.95 9.17
N ARG A 20 -8.33 -7.00 8.24
CA ARG A 20 -8.85 -7.18 6.88
C ARG A 20 -8.18 -8.34 6.14
N VAL A 21 -6.88 -8.50 6.32
CA VAL A 21 -6.16 -9.65 5.76
C VAL A 21 -6.70 -10.96 6.33
N ARG A 22 -6.88 -11.03 7.65
CA ARG A 22 -7.39 -12.22 8.33
C ARG A 22 -8.83 -12.55 7.93
N GLU A 23 -9.64 -11.56 7.64
CA GLU A 23 -11.00 -11.75 7.13
C GLU A 23 -11.04 -12.48 5.79
N HIS A 24 -9.92 -12.48 5.04
CA HIS A 24 -9.77 -13.24 3.80
C HIS A 24 -9.11 -14.61 4.01
N ASN A 25 -9.07 -15.09 5.25
CA ASN A 25 -8.47 -16.37 5.61
C ASN A 25 -6.98 -16.48 5.26
N VAL A 26 -6.26 -15.39 5.46
CA VAL A 26 -4.81 -15.30 5.33
C VAL A 26 -4.25 -14.77 6.64
N TYR A 27 -3.21 -15.41 7.17
CA TYR A 27 -2.61 -14.95 8.41
C TYR A 27 -1.84 -13.65 8.18
N ALA A 28 -2.01 -12.69 9.08
CA ALA A 28 -1.28 -11.43 9.06
C ALA A 28 -0.49 -11.26 10.36
N GLN A 29 0.75 -10.85 10.22
CA GLN A 29 1.65 -10.58 11.33
C GLN A 29 2.10 -9.12 11.26
N ILE A 30 1.91 -8.37 12.34
CA ILE A 30 2.34 -6.97 12.42
C ILE A 30 3.72 -6.93 13.06
N LYS A 31 4.65 -6.22 12.42
CA LYS A 31 5.99 -5.95 12.96
C LYS A 31 6.29 -4.46 12.78
N PRO A 32 6.74 -3.77 13.82
CA PRO A 32 7.25 -2.40 13.66
C PRO A 32 8.42 -2.38 12.67
N TYR A 33 8.49 -1.33 11.86
CA TYR A 33 9.51 -1.20 10.81
C TYR A 33 10.95 -1.29 11.37
N ASN A 34 11.16 -0.85 12.61
CA ASN A 34 12.48 -0.84 13.26
C ASN A 34 12.80 -2.12 14.03
N LYS A 35 11.97 -3.16 13.93
CA LYS A 35 12.12 -4.42 14.65
C LYS A 35 12.35 -5.64 13.75
N ILE A 36 12.41 -5.42 12.44
CA ILE A 36 12.66 -6.50 11.49
C ILE A 36 13.50 -5.97 10.32
N SER A 37 14.54 -6.71 9.96
CA SER A 37 15.42 -6.36 8.83
C SER A 37 14.94 -7.01 7.54
N VAL A 38 15.47 -6.54 6.41
CA VAL A 38 15.20 -7.14 5.10
C VAL A 38 15.62 -8.61 5.08
N ASP A 39 16.77 -8.95 5.65
CA ASP A 39 17.25 -10.34 5.70
C ASP A 39 16.30 -11.23 6.51
N GLU A 40 15.80 -10.75 7.64
CA GLU A 40 14.82 -11.47 8.45
C GLU A 40 13.51 -11.66 7.68
N ILE A 41 13.08 -10.67 6.89
CA ILE A 41 11.89 -10.78 6.06
C ILE A 41 12.07 -11.85 4.98
N LYS A 42 13.22 -11.87 4.31
CA LYS A 42 13.55 -12.90 3.31
C LYS A 42 13.47 -14.30 3.91
N ASP A 43 14.07 -14.47 5.07
CA ASP A 43 14.19 -15.79 5.73
C ASP A 43 12.85 -16.27 6.29
N ALA A 44 11.94 -15.36 6.62
CA ALA A 44 10.65 -15.69 7.22
C ALA A 44 9.64 -16.28 6.23
N GLY A 45 9.84 -16.12 4.92
CA GLY A 45 8.97 -16.71 3.90
C GLY A 45 7.60 -16.06 3.78
N TYR A 46 7.49 -14.75 3.97
CA TYR A 46 6.23 -14.03 3.77
C TYR A 46 5.78 -14.10 2.31
N LYS A 47 4.47 -14.27 2.09
CA LYS A 47 3.88 -14.28 0.75
C LYS A 47 3.66 -12.87 0.20
N GLY A 48 3.61 -11.89 1.05
CA GLY A 48 3.44 -10.49 0.69
C GLY A 48 3.71 -9.58 1.87
N ILE A 49 3.87 -8.30 1.57
CA ILE A 49 4.16 -7.25 2.56
C ILE A 49 3.19 -6.10 2.32
N ILE A 50 2.62 -5.57 3.40
CA ILE A 50 1.83 -4.34 3.35
C ILE A 50 2.57 -3.27 4.15
N PHE A 51 2.91 -2.15 3.52
CA PHE A 51 3.43 -0.96 4.19
C PHE A 51 2.25 -0.13 4.67
N THR A 52 2.19 0.13 5.96
CA THR A 52 1.07 0.88 6.55
C THR A 52 1.20 2.38 6.29
N GLY A 53 0.17 3.13 6.63
CA GLY A 53 0.26 4.58 6.74
C GLY A 53 1.24 5.00 7.84
N GLY A 54 1.51 6.28 7.91
CA GLY A 54 2.38 6.87 8.91
C GLY A 54 2.00 8.33 9.16
N PRO A 55 2.52 8.94 10.23
CA PRO A 55 2.05 10.26 10.64
C PRO A 55 2.70 11.43 9.89
N ASN A 56 3.85 11.23 9.25
CA ASN A 56 4.72 12.32 8.81
C ASN A 56 5.02 12.27 7.31
N SER A 57 5.73 13.29 6.84
CA SER A 57 6.29 13.34 5.49
C SER A 57 7.52 12.45 5.37
N VAL A 58 7.71 11.83 4.20
CA VAL A 58 8.91 11.01 3.90
C VAL A 58 10.20 11.84 3.94
N TYR A 59 10.10 13.17 3.84
CA TYR A 59 11.26 14.08 3.88
C TYR A 59 11.65 14.51 5.28
N ASP A 60 10.86 14.23 6.30
CA ASP A 60 11.20 14.56 7.68
C ASP A 60 12.27 13.58 8.19
N ASP A 61 13.32 14.11 8.82
CA ASP A 61 14.41 13.27 9.36
C ASP A 61 13.91 12.31 10.44
N SER A 62 12.85 12.69 11.16
CA SER A 62 12.24 11.86 12.21
C SER A 62 11.26 10.83 11.68
N SER A 63 10.94 10.84 10.38
CA SER A 63 9.98 9.93 9.80
C SER A 63 10.56 8.51 9.66
N PRO A 64 9.71 7.47 9.80
CA PRO A 64 10.14 6.11 9.56
C PRO A 64 10.62 5.91 8.12
N HIS A 65 11.85 5.42 7.96
CA HIS A 65 12.40 5.02 6.67
C HIS A 65 12.76 3.53 6.70
N TYR A 66 12.95 2.94 5.54
CA TYR A 66 13.30 1.54 5.45
C TYR A 66 14.32 1.32 4.33
N ASP A 67 15.02 0.19 4.39
CA ASP A 67 16.00 -0.21 3.39
C ASP A 67 15.29 -0.48 2.06
N ALA A 68 15.66 0.27 1.01
CA ALA A 68 15.07 0.16 -0.31
C ALA A 68 15.24 -1.23 -0.97
N GLU A 69 16.16 -2.05 -0.49
CA GLU A 69 16.34 -3.43 -0.95
C GLU A 69 15.07 -4.27 -0.77
N ILE A 70 14.17 -3.87 0.15
CA ILE A 70 12.88 -4.53 0.33
C ILE A 70 12.07 -4.61 -0.96
N LEU A 71 12.28 -3.67 -1.88
CA LEU A 71 11.58 -3.64 -3.18
C LEU A 71 12.17 -4.62 -4.19
N ASN A 72 13.34 -5.22 -3.90
CA ASN A 72 14.08 -6.05 -4.84
C ASN A 72 14.26 -7.50 -4.38
N ILE A 73 13.51 -7.94 -3.38
CA ILE A 73 13.63 -9.30 -2.83
C ILE A 73 12.62 -10.29 -3.39
N GLY A 74 11.79 -9.86 -4.34
CA GLY A 74 10.85 -10.75 -5.01
C GLY A 74 9.56 -11.03 -4.24
N ILE A 75 9.30 -10.33 -3.14
CA ILE A 75 8.05 -10.47 -2.37
C ILE A 75 7.11 -9.33 -2.78
N PRO A 76 5.85 -9.62 -3.15
CA PRO A 76 4.88 -8.56 -3.49
C PRO A 76 4.68 -7.58 -2.34
N VAL A 77 4.55 -6.28 -2.67
CA VAL A 77 4.36 -5.21 -1.69
C VAL A 77 3.14 -4.37 -2.08
N LEU A 78 2.31 -4.05 -1.09
CA LEU A 78 1.26 -3.03 -1.20
C LEU A 78 1.57 -1.92 -0.21
N GLY A 79 1.83 -0.71 -0.71
CA GLY A 79 2.01 0.49 0.12
C GLY A 79 0.70 1.25 0.25
N ILE A 80 0.36 1.67 1.45
CA ILE A 80 -0.88 2.40 1.75
C ILE A 80 -0.52 3.77 2.33
N CYS A 81 -1.01 4.83 1.71
CA CYS A 81 -0.84 6.21 2.16
C CYS A 81 0.65 6.57 2.33
N TYR A 82 1.14 6.75 3.56
CA TYR A 82 2.57 6.96 3.82
C TYR A 82 3.41 5.83 3.20
N GLY A 83 2.97 4.58 3.31
CA GLY A 83 3.67 3.43 2.72
C GLY A 83 3.81 3.49 1.20
N ASP A 84 2.80 4.04 0.51
CA ASP A 84 2.84 4.32 -0.92
C ASP A 84 3.89 5.41 -1.24
N GLN A 85 3.87 6.50 -0.48
CA GLN A 85 4.83 7.60 -0.63
C GLN A 85 6.26 7.13 -0.33
N LEU A 86 6.43 6.32 0.71
CA LEU A 86 7.73 5.74 1.07
C LEU A 86 8.27 4.86 -0.06
N MET A 87 7.40 4.06 -0.68
CA MET A 87 7.78 3.25 -1.84
C MET A 87 8.26 4.13 -2.99
N ALA A 88 7.53 5.20 -3.31
CA ALA A 88 7.93 6.15 -4.34
C ALA A 88 9.28 6.80 -4.00
N PHE A 89 9.46 7.23 -2.75
CA PHE A 89 10.69 7.84 -2.28
C PHE A 89 11.88 6.87 -2.41
N MET A 90 11.72 5.62 -1.99
CA MET A 90 12.76 4.59 -2.10
C MET A 90 13.13 4.27 -3.55
N ALA A 91 12.18 4.40 -4.47
CA ALA A 91 12.38 4.12 -5.90
C ALA A 91 12.72 5.39 -6.71
N ASN A 92 13.02 6.51 -6.03
CA ASN A 92 13.40 7.80 -6.63
C ASN A 92 12.28 8.50 -7.41
N GLY A 93 11.02 8.28 -7.02
CA GLY A 93 9.90 9.09 -7.47
C GLY A 93 9.86 10.43 -6.73
N LYS A 94 8.86 11.23 -7.02
CA LYS A 94 8.71 12.56 -6.42
C LYS A 94 7.47 12.65 -5.56
N VAL A 95 7.66 13.07 -4.31
CA VAL A 95 6.60 13.33 -3.34
C VAL A 95 6.64 14.83 -3.02
N ALA A 96 5.49 15.47 -2.99
CA ALA A 96 5.37 16.88 -2.69
C ALA A 96 4.35 17.11 -1.57
N SER A 97 4.48 18.26 -0.92
CA SER A 97 3.50 18.74 0.05
C SER A 97 2.89 20.01 -0.52
N ALA A 98 1.58 20.02 -0.73
CA ALA A 98 0.87 21.19 -1.21
C ALA A 98 -0.51 21.23 -0.55
N GLU A 99 -0.72 22.26 0.29
CA GLU A 99 -1.99 22.40 1.02
C GLU A 99 -3.22 22.40 0.11
N ASN A 100 -3.09 22.99 -1.08
CA ASN A 100 -4.20 23.05 -2.05
C ASN A 100 -4.52 21.70 -2.72
N SER A 101 -3.65 20.72 -2.57
CA SER A 101 -3.83 19.37 -3.13
C SER A 101 -4.06 18.31 -2.04
N SER A 102 -4.17 18.75 -0.78
CA SER A 102 -4.51 17.82 0.31
C SER A 102 -5.95 17.33 0.16
N GLU A 103 -6.17 16.08 0.55
CA GLU A 103 -7.48 15.45 0.50
C GLU A 103 -7.76 14.76 1.82
N TYR A 104 -8.92 15.06 2.39
CA TYR A 104 -9.37 14.44 3.64
C TYR A 104 -10.83 14.04 3.48
N GLY A 105 -11.14 12.77 3.76
CA GLY A 105 -12.49 12.26 3.67
C GLY A 105 -12.77 11.49 2.38
N LYS A 106 -14.04 11.43 2.01
CA LYS A 106 -14.49 10.70 0.82
C LYS A 106 -14.12 11.46 -0.45
N THR A 107 -13.48 10.77 -1.36
CA THR A 107 -12.99 11.32 -2.63
C THR A 107 -13.31 10.34 -3.76
N THR A 108 -13.73 10.87 -4.91
CA THR A 108 -13.93 10.04 -6.10
C THR A 108 -12.57 9.73 -6.72
N VAL A 109 -12.31 8.44 -6.93
CA VAL A 109 -11.09 7.95 -7.59
C VAL A 109 -11.43 7.31 -8.92
N GLN A 110 -10.63 7.61 -9.92
CA GLN A 110 -10.68 6.97 -11.23
C GLN A 110 -9.55 5.95 -11.30
N THR A 111 -9.88 4.68 -11.54
CA THR A 111 -8.91 3.59 -11.67
C THR A 111 -8.72 3.22 -13.14
N PHE A 112 -7.53 2.74 -13.46
CA PHE A 112 -7.17 2.26 -14.78
C PHE A 112 -6.94 0.75 -14.74
N ASP A 113 -6.71 0.13 -15.88
CA ASP A 113 -6.54 -1.31 -15.96
C ASP A 113 -5.35 -1.80 -15.14
N SER A 114 -5.64 -2.66 -14.15
CA SER A 114 -4.65 -3.28 -13.27
C SER A 114 -5.28 -4.48 -12.57
N VAL A 115 -4.47 -5.49 -12.30
CA VAL A 115 -4.93 -6.65 -11.52
C VAL A 115 -5.39 -6.26 -10.12
N LEU A 116 -4.83 -5.19 -9.55
CA LEU A 116 -5.27 -4.69 -8.22
C LEU A 116 -6.73 -4.24 -8.25
N PHE A 117 -7.21 -3.76 -9.38
CA PHE A 117 -8.57 -3.23 -9.54
C PHE A 117 -9.50 -4.17 -10.32
N LYS A 118 -9.12 -5.45 -10.40
CA LYS A 118 -9.98 -6.48 -11.01
C LYS A 118 -11.33 -6.52 -10.30
N ASP A 119 -12.42 -6.53 -11.10
CA ASP A 119 -13.80 -6.55 -10.63
C ASP A 119 -14.21 -5.30 -9.85
N ILE A 120 -13.52 -4.18 -10.10
CA ILE A 120 -13.81 -2.87 -9.49
C ILE A 120 -14.18 -1.89 -10.61
N PRO A 121 -15.25 -1.09 -10.43
CA PRO A 121 -15.62 -0.06 -11.43
C PRO A 121 -14.49 0.94 -11.65
N ASP A 122 -14.43 1.51 -12.85
CA ASP A 122 -13.42 2.53 -13.21
C ASP A 122 -13.53 3.80 -12.36
N GLU A 123 -14.68 4.05 -11.76
CA GLU A 123 -14.89 5.20 -10.88
C GLU A 123 -15.57 4.73 -9.60
N SER A 124 -15.03 5.11 -8.46
CA SER A 124 -15.56 4.75 -7.15
C SER A 124 -15.17 5.75 -6.09
N VAL A 125 -15.69 5.57 -4.88
CA VAL A 125 -15.37 6.43 -3.73
C VAL A 125 -14.30 5.74 -2.88
N CYS A 126 -13.28 6.52 -2.52
CA CYS A 126 -12.23 6.08 -1.59
C CYS A 126 -12.10 7.06 -0.43
N TRP A 127 -11.40 6.62 0.61
CA TRP A 127 -11.08 7.47 1.77
C TRP A 127 -9.65 7.98 1.64
N MET A 128 -9.52 9.30 1.59
CA MET A 128 -8.23 10.00 1.56
C MET A 128 -7.95 10.65 2.92
N SER A 129 -6.68 10.68 3.29
CA SER A 129 -6.19 11.38 4.48
C SER A 129 -4.71 11.70 4.24
N HIS A 130 -4.46 12.74 3.42
CA HIS A 130 -3.08 13.11 3.09
C HIS A 130 -2.93 14.60 2.79
N THR A 131 -1.77 15.13 3.15
CA THR A 131 -1.28 16.43 2.68
C THR A 131 -0.22 16.22 1.61
N ASP A 132 0.75 15.34 1.88
CA ASP A 132 1.75 14.94 0.90
C ASP A 132 1.14 13.98 -0.13
N PHE A 133 1.68 14.01 -1.35
CA PHE A 133 1.21 13.15 -2.43
C PHE A 133 2.34 12.93 -3.45
N ILE A 134 2.25 11.83 -4.18
CA ILE A 134 3.20 11.53 -5.25
C ILE A 134 2.84 12.37 -6.47
N THR A 135 3.79 13.18 -6.94
CA THR A 135 3.60 14.01 -8.14
C THR A 135 4.08 13.31 -9.40
N GLU A 136 5.05 12.40 -9.26
CA GLU A 136 5.63 11.68 -10.37
C GLU A 136 5.99 10.28 -9.91
N ALA A 137 5.42 9.28 -10.60
CA ALA A 137 5.72 7.87 -10.32
C ALA A 137 7.19 7.57 -10.67
N PRO A 138 7.85 6.69 -9.91
CA PRO A 138 9.23 6.30 -10.22
C PRO A 138 9.35 5.61 -11.57
N ASN A 139 10.56 5.58 -12.14
CA ASN A 139 10.84 4.81 -13.34
C ASN A 139 10.47 3.35 -13.15
N GLY A 140 9.83 2.76 -14.14
CA GLY A 140 9.35 1.37 -14.08
C GLY A 140 7.95 1.22 -13.48
N PHE A 141 7.42 2.27 -12.86
CA PHE A 141 6.06 2.29 -12.34
C PHE A 141 5.11 2.94 -13.35
N LYS A 142 3.87 2.47 -13.36
CA LYS A 142 2.79 3.12 -14.11
C LYS A 142 1.73 3.63 -13.14
N VAL A 143 1.08 4.72 -13.50
CA VAL A 143 -0.04 5.27 -12.74
C VAL A 143 -1.28 4.42 -13.04
N ILE A 144 -1.95 3.91 -12.01
CA ILE A 144 -3.15 3.08 -12.14
C ILE A 144 -4.40 3.69 -11.51
N ALA A 145 -4.28 4.84 -10.88
CA ALA A 145 -5.45 5.61 -10.41
C ALA A 145 -5.10 7.08 -10.23
N LYS A 146 -6.12 7.93 -10.33
CA LYS A 146 -6.01 9.37 -10.08
C LYS A 146 -7.28 9.91 -9.45
N THR A 147 -7.15 11.06 -8.78
CA THR A 147 -8.28 11.90 -8.37
C THR A 147 -8.12 13.28 -8.98
N SER A 148 -9.08 14.19 -8.74
CA SER A 148 -8.99 15.56 -9.25
C SER A 148 -7.78 16.33 -8.71
N LYS A 149 -7.27 15.96 -7.52
CA LYS A 149 -6.15 16.64 -6.86
C LYS A 149 -4.88 15.79 -6.81
N CYS A 150 -5.00 14.49 -6.93
CA CYS A 150 -3.89 13.55 -6.77
C CYS A 150 -3.62 12.85 -8.11
N PRO A 151 -2.55 13.24 -8.83
CA PRO A 151 -2.27 12.68 -10.15
C PRO A 151 -1.81 11.21 -10.09
N VAL A 152 -1.24 10.78 -8.96
CA VAL A 152 -0.80 9.41 -8.74
C VAL A 152 -1.51 8.90 -7.48
N ALA A 153 -2.80 8.61 -7.62
CA ALA A 153 -3.58 8.05 -6.51
C ALA A 153 -3.27 6.57 -6.30
N ALA A 154 -2.77 5.89 -7.33
CA ALA A 154 -2.20 4.55 -7.23
C ALA A 154 -1.19 4.34 -8.35
N MET A 155 -0.22 3.49 -8.08
CA MET A 155 0.85 3.15 -9.01
C MET A 155 1.27 1.70 -8.85
N CYS A 156 1.91 1.13 -9.87
CA CYS A 156 2.47 -0.22 -9.74
C CYS A 156 3.68 -0.44 -10.65
N ASP A 157 4.53 -1.36 -10.21
CA ASP A 157 5.56 -1.99 -11.03
C ASP A 157 5.19 -3.47 -11.12
N GLU A 158 4.59 -3.88 -12.24
CA GLU A 158 4.08 -5.25 -12.42
C GLU A 158 5.20 -6.30 -12.43
N GLU A 159 6.39 -5.95 -12.92
CA GLU A 159 7.51 -6.88 -12.97
C GLU A 159 7.96 -7.30 -11.58
N ARG A 160 7.97 -6.37 -10.63
CA ARG A 160 8.38 -6.63 -9.24
C ARG A 160 7.18 -6.87 -8.30
N ASN A 161 5.96 -6.81 -8.80
CA ASN A 161 4.73 -6.92 -7.99
C ASN A 161 4.68 -5.88 -6.87
N LEU A 162 5.03 -4.64 -7.19
CA LEU A 162 4.98 -3.52 -6.25
C LEU A 162 3.75 -2.66 -6.57
N TYR A 163 2.91 -2.44 -5.58
CA TYR A 163 1.67 -1.68 -5.72
C TYR A 163 1.59 -0.65 -4.62
N GLY A 164 1.12 0.54 -4.94
CA GLY A 164 0.92 1.60 -3.97
C GLY A 164 -0.40 2.32 -4.19
N VAL A 165 -1.09 2.63 -3.11
CA VAL A 165 -2.34 3.40 -3.13
C VAL A 165 -2.25 4.52 -2.11
N GLN A 166 -2.66 5.74 -2.51
CA GLN A 166 -2.70 6.89 -1.61
C GLN A 166 -3.86 6.79 -0.62
N PHE A 167 -4.95 6.18 -1.03
CA PHE A 167 -6.14 6.03 -0.20
C PHE A 167 -6.02 4.81 0.73
N HIS A 168 -6.99 4.67 1.63
CA HIS A 168 -7.03 3.61 2.63
C HIS A 168 -8.04 2.54 2.25
N PRO A 169 -7.61 1.39 1.67
CA PRO A 169 -8.54 0.30 1.31
C PRO A 169 -9.08 -0.44 2.53
N GLU A 170 -8.42 -0.32 3.68
CA GLU A 170 -8.81 -1.02 4.90
C GLU A 170 -10.04 -0.40 5.59
N VAL A 171 -10.33 0.88 5.34
CA VAL A 171 -11.47 1.55 5.97
C VAL A 171 -12.76 1.35 5.17
N THR A 172 -13.90 1.30 5.86
CA THR A 172 -15.21 1.03 5.24
C THR A 172 -15.64 2.11 4.25
N HIS A 173 -15.11 3.32 4.37
CA HIS A 173 -15.44 4.44 3.48
C HIS A 173 -14.82 4.30 2.08
N THR A 174 -13.85 3.41 1.89
CA THR A 174 -13.38 3.03 0.55
C THR A 174 -14.31 1.93 0.05
N ALA A 175 -15.14 2.26 -0.94
CA ALA A 175 -16.26 1.42 -1.36
C ALA A 175 -15.84 0.01 -1.80
N TYR A 176 -14.71 -0.12 -2.50
CA TYR A 176 -14.21 -1.39 -3.02
C TYR A 176 -12.89 -1.80 -2.38
N GLY A 177 -12.58 -1.27 -1.19
CA GLY A 177 -11.33 -1.57 -0.49
C GLY A 177 -11.14 -3.05 -0.19
N LYS A 178 -12.23 -3.72 0.21
CA LYS A 178 -12.20 -5.16 0.47
C LYS A 178 -11.83 -5.95 -0.77
N GLN A 179 -12.37 -5.58 -1.94
CA GLN A 179 -12.04 -6.23 -3.20
C GLN A 179 -10.58 -5.97 -3.60
N MET A 180 -10.05 -4.77 -3.35
CA MET A 180 -8.65 -4.44 -3.61
C MET A 180 -7.71 -5.31 -2.79
N LEU A 181 -7.98 -5.45 -1.49
CA LEU A 181 -7.19 -6.31 -0.60
C LEU A 181 -7.28 -7.77 -1.03
N LYS A 182 -8.45 -8.23 -1.41
CA LYS A 182 -8.65 -9.57 -1.95
C LYS A 182 -7.79 -9.80 -3.20
N ASN A 183 -7.78 -8.83 -4.13
CA ASN A 183 -6.98 -8.93 -5.34
C ASN A 183 -5.48 -8.98 -5.01
N PHE A 184 -5.01 -8.17 -4.06
CA PHE A 184 -3.63 -8.22 -3.63
C PHE A 184 -3.27 -9.59 -3.05
N LEU A 185 -4.08 -10.12 -2.16
CA LEU A 185 -3.79 -11.38 -1.47
C LEU A 185 -3.83 -12.58 -2.41
N PHE A 186 -4.83 -12.67 -3.29
CA PHE A 186 -5.07 -13.86 -4.10
C PHE A 186 -4.51 -13.76 -5.51
N GLU A 187 -4.63 -12.61 -6.16
CA GLU A 187 -4.15 -12.44 -7.54
C GLU A 187 -2.67 -12.09 -7.61
N ILE A 188 -2.16 -11.31 -6.66
CA ILE A 188 -0.78 -10.82 -6.66
C ILE A 188 0.12 -11.67 -5.77
N CYS A 189 -0.27 -11.89 -4.50
CA CYS A 189 0.50 -12.71 -3.55
C CYS A 189 0.30 -14.20 -3.73
N LYS A 190 -0.73 -14.61 -4.47
CA LYS A 190 -1.03 -16.01 -4.73
C LYS A 190 -1.31 -16.83 -3.47
N CYS A 191 -1.92 -16.22 -2.48
CA CYS A 191 -2.35 -16.94 -1.28
C CYS A 191 -3.50 -17.88 -1.59
N SER A 192 -3.63 -18.98 -0.85
CA SER A 192 -4.70 -19.96 -1.02
C SER A 192 -5.96 -19.65 -0.20
N GLY A 193 -5.82 -18.85 0.88
CA GLY A 193 -6.96 -18.48 1.71
C GLY A 193 -7.44 -19.60 2.62
N ASP A 194 -6.55 -20.42 3.10
CA ASP A 194 -6.88 -21.60 3.91
C ASP A 194 -6.55 -21.44 5.41
N TRP A 195 -6.14 -20.26 5.83
CA TRP A 195 -5.93 -19.98 7.26
C TRP A 195 -7.28 -19.82 7.96
N LYS A 196 -7.35 -20.40 9.17
CA LYS A 196 -8.54 -20.30 10.03
C LYS A 196 -8.13 -19.83 11.42
N MET A 197 -8.98 -19.02 12.01
CA MET A 197 -8.82 -18.63 13.40
C MET A 197 -9.05 -19.80 14.35
#